data_6022e06c044bec6efe0801f860916f6f
#
_entry.id   6022e06c044bec6efe0801f860916f6f
#
_cell.length_a   1.000
_cell.length_b   1.000
_cell.length_c   1.000
_cell.angle_alpha   90.00
_cell.angle_beta   90.00
_cell.angle_gamma   90.00
#
_symmetry.space_group_name_H-M   'P 1'
#
loop_
_entity.id
_entity.type
_entity.pdbx_description
1 polymer ?
#
loop_
_entity_poly.entity_id
_entity_poly.type
_entity_poly.pdbx_seq_one_letter_code
_entity_poly.pdbx_strand_id
1 'polypeptide(L)'
;LWNSPKKINDISKEITSFEKDDSIEKWIKALPFPLASILWKYHSNLNKEKKIKYLFSFFEALPEFMSLIILSSFNNNTEFISQNKENWISKELKHKKWYEKSSFGGWNNLFSNLSKFLRVKINDPKEGEIINTLLGKPSNHFIEFVTKKEVINILNDVCDYRNKWKGHG
;
A
#
# COMPACT_ATOMS: atom_id res chain seq x y z
N LEU A 1 29.46 -27.33 -3.60
CA LEU A 1 27.99 -27.23 -3.65
C LEU A 1 27.43 -26.65 -4.96
N TRP A 2 28.29 -26.13 -5.86
CA TRP A 2 27.91 -25.46 -7.12
C TRP A 2 27.96 -26.37 -8.36
N ASN A 3 28.28 -27.64 -8.23
CA ASN A 3 28.54 -28.55 -9.37
C ASN A 3 27.44 -29.63 -9.61
N SER A 4 26.19 -29.36 -9.29
CA SER A 4 25.12 -30.27 -9.64
C SER A 4 24.25 -29.68 -10.77
N PRO A 5 24.38 -30.18 -12.01
CA PRO A 5 23.58 -29.70 -13.17
C PRO A 5 22.05 -29.77 -12.93
N LYS A 6 21.58 -30.72 -12.10
CA LYS A 6 20.17 -30.84 -11.73
C LYS A 6 19.70 -29.63 -10.90
N LYS A 7 20.47 -29.17 -9.90
CA LYS A 7 20.10 -27.99 -9.11
C LYS A 7 20.04 -26.70 -9.92
N ILE A 8 20.95 -26.54 -10.89
CA ILE A 8 20.95 -25.37 -11.79
C ILE A 8 19.70 -25.40 -12.69
N ASN A 9 19.30 -26.56 -13.19
CA ASN A 9 18.09 -26.72 -13.99
C ASN A 9 16.81 -26.49 -13.17
N ASP A 10 16.77 -26.90 -11.90
CA ASP A 10 15.61 -26.70 -11.04
C ASP A 10 15.48 -25.22 -10.66
N ILE A 11 16.59 -24.55 -10.30
CA ILE A 11 16.62 -23.11 -10.07
C ILE A 11 16.26 -22.33 -11.35
N SER A 12 16.75 -22.75 -12.51
CA SER A 12 16.41 -22.13 -13.79
C SER A 12 14.93 -22.28 -14.11
N LYS A 13 14.31 -23.44 -13.82
CA LYS A 13 12.86 -23.67 -13.99
C LYS A 13 12.04 -22.83 -13.00
N GLU A 14 12.47 -22.72 -11.74
CA GLU A 14 11.83 -21.82 -10.77
C GLU A 14 11.93 -20.36 -11.23
N ILE A 15 13.09 -19.88 -11.64
CA ILE A 15 13.26 -18.53 -12.16
C ILE A 15 12.38 -18.31 -13.39
N THR A 16 12.32 -19.27 -14.33
CA THR A 16 11.48 -19.18 -15.52
C THR A 16 9.98 -19.25 -15.18
N SER A 17 9.60 -19.95 -14.11
CA SER A 17 8.21 -19.94 -13.62
C SER A 17 7.84 -18.60 -12.96
N PHE A 18 8.78 -17.94 -12.26
CA PHE A 18 8.62 -16.58 -11.77
C PHE A 18 8.60 -15.54 -12.89
N GLU A 19 9.41 -15.72 -13.94
CA GLU A 19 9.42 -14.83 -15.12
C GLU A 19 8.18 -15.01 -16.02
N LYS A 20 7.55 -16.19 -16.01
CA LYS A 20 6.26 -16.46 -16.67
C LYS A 20 5.06 -16.01 -15.85
N ASP A 21 5.27 -15.42 -14.68
CA ASP A 21 4.17 -14.94 -13.89
C ASP A 21 3.60 -13.67 -14.52
N ASP A 22 2.50 -13.85 -15.28
CA ASP A 22 1.58 -12.80 -15.76
C ASP A 22 1.06 -11.89 -14.63
N SER A 23 1.59 -12.01 -13.42
CA SER A 23 1.10 -11.35 -12.23
C SER A 23 1.15 -9.83 -12.37
N ILE A 24 2.25 -9.27 -12.88
CA ILE A 24 2.41 -7.81 -13.02
C ILE A 24 1.43 -7.27 -14.06
N GLU A 25 1.26 -7.93 -15.19
CA GLU A 25 0.29 -7.49 -16.21
C GLU A 25 -1.16 -7.62 -15.73
N LYS A 26 -1.47 -8.68 -14.97
CA LYS A 26 -2.79 -8.82 -14.34
C LYS A 26 -3.04 -7.72 -13.32
N TRP A 27 -2.03 -7.37 -12.51
CA TRP A 27 -2.13 -6.28 -11.55
C TRP A 27 -2.31 -4.93 -12.24
N ILE A 28 -1.55 -4.65 -13.30
CA ILE A 28 -1.71 -3.42 -14.09
C ILE A 28 -3.14 -3.30 -14.62
N LYS A 29 -3.75 -4.40 -15.09
CA LYS A 29 -5.13 -4.41 -15.60
C LYS A 29 -6.19 -4.26 -14.50
N ALA A 30 -5.90 -4.72 -13.29
CA ALA A 30 -6.85 -4.75 -12.16
C ALA A 30 -6.76 -3.49 -11.27
N LEU A 31 -5.62 -2.82 -11.24
CA LEU A 31 -5.39 -1.66 -10.38
C LEU A 31 -6.06 -0.39 -10.93
N PRO A 32 -6.48 0.53 -10.05
CA PRO A 32 -6.87 1.87 -10.45
C PRO A 32 -5.77 2.58 -11.25
N PHE A 33 -6.18 3.39 -12.24
CA PHE A 33 -5.28 4.02 -13.20
C PHE A 33 -4.03 4.69 -12.57
N PRO A 34 -4.10 5.45 -11.47
CA PRO A 34 -2.90 6.05 -10.88
C PRO A 34 -1.82 5.04 -10.50
N LEU A 35 -2.21 3.93 -9.87
CA LEU A 35 -1.30 2.85 -9.47
C LEU A 35 -0.86 2.01 -10.66
N ALA A 36 -1.80 1.67 -11.54
CA ALA A 36 -1.53 0.92 -12.76
C ALA A 36 -0.49 1.61 -13.65
N SER A 37 -0.57 2.95 -13.80
CA SER A 37 0.34 3.73 -14.62
C SER A 37 1.79 3.70 -14.11
N ILE A 38 1.98 3.70 -12.79
CA ILE A 38 3.31 3.61 -12.17
C ILE A 38 3.87 2.19 -12.36
N LEU A 39 3.03 1.18 -12.13
CA LEU A 39 3.43 -0.21 -12.28
C LEU A 39 3.73 -0.56 -13.75
N TRP A 40 3.00 0.03 -14.69
CA TRP A 40 3.30 -0.06 -16.12
C TRP A 40 4.68 0.53 -16.46
N LYS A 41 5.04 1.69 -15.92
CA LYS A 41 6.37 2.28 -16.10
C LYS A 41 7.47 1.38 -15.53
N TYR A 42 7.23 0.72 -14.40
CA TYR A 42 8.13 -0.30 -13.85
C TYR A 42 8.28 -1.47 -14.83
N HIS A 43 7.17 -2.03 -15.31
CA HIS A 43 7.17 -3.22 -16.16
C HIS A 43 7.85 -2.96 -17.51
N SER A 44 7.52 -1.86 -18.17
CA SER A 44 7.98 -1.54 -19.52
C SER A 44 9.42 -1.00 -19.59
N ASN A 45 10.03 -0.62 -18.47
CA ASN A 45 11.35 0.01 -18.50
C ASN A 45 12.47 -1.03 -18.50
N LEU A 46 13.46 -0.86 -19.40
CA LEU A 46 14.63 -1.75 -19.48
C LEU A 46 15.78 -1.34 -18.53
N ASN A 47 15.79 -0.09 -18.08
CA ASN A 47 16.83 0.41 -17.19
C ASN A 47 16.52 -0.01 -15.74
N LYS A 48 17.42 -0.81 -15.14
CA LYS A 48 17.26 -1.36 -13.79
C LYS A 48 17.10 -0.27 -12.71
N GLU A 49 17.87 0.79 -12.78
CA GLU A 49 17.80 1.89 -11.81
C GLU A 49 16.44 2.62 -11.89
N LYS A 50 15.94 2.88 -13.09
CA LYS A 50 14.62 3.46 -13.30
C LYS A 50 13.51 2.51 -12.83
N LYS A 51 13.66 1.20 -13.04
CA LYS A 51 12.73 0.20 -12.49
C LYS A 51 12.63 0.31 -10.97
N ILE A 52 13.76 0.36 -10.28
CA ILE A 52 13.78 0.51 -8.81
C ILE A 52 13.07 1.80 -8.38
N LYS A 53 13.34 2.93 -9.07
CA LYS A 53 12.65 4.21 -8.80
C LYS A 53 11.13 4.10 -8.98
N TYR A 54 10.66 3.47 -10.04
CA TYR A 54 9.22 3.27 -10.27
C TYR A 54 8.60 2.32 -9.24
N LEU A 55 9.32 1.29 -8.82
CA LEU A 55 8.86 0.40 -7.77
C LEU A 55 8.67 1.14 -6.44
N PHE A 56 9.64 1.97 -6.03
CA PHE A 56 9.47 2.83 -4.86
C PHE A 56 8.32 3.81 -5.03
N SER A 57 8.17 4.43 -6.22
CA SER A 57 7.05 5.32 -6.49
C SER A 57 5.69 4.62 -6.38
N PHE A 58 5.60 3.35 -6.78
CA PHE A 58 4.38 2.55 -6.60
C PHE A 58 4.06 2.36 -5.12
N PHE A 59 5.05 1.98 -4.31
CA PHE A 59 4.85 1.80 -2.87
C PHE A 59 4.62 3.12 -2.13
N GLU A 60 5.13 4.25 -2.63
CA GLU A 60 4.78 5.59 -2.10
C GLU A 60 3.33 5.96 -2.40
N ALA A 61 2.88 5.71 -3.63
CA ALA A 61 1.53 6.05 -4.07
C ALA A 61 0.46 5.17 -3.42
N LEU A 62 0.78 3.94 -3.05
CA LEU A 62 -0.19 2.99 -2.52
C LEU A 62 -0.82 3.44 -1.19
N PRO A 63 -0.07 3.78 -0.11
CA PRO A 63 -0.65 4.24 1.14
C PRO A 63 -1.33 5.62 0.99
N GLU A 64 -0.83 6.49 0.12
CA GLU A 64 -1.49 7.74 -0.22
C GLU A 64 -2.87 7.49 -0.82
N PHE A 65 -2.94 6.70 -1.87
CA PHE A 65 -4.17 6.37 -2.59
C PHE A 65 -5.19 5.69 -1.67
N MET A 66 -4.77 4.70 -0.87
CA MET A 66 -5.64 4.00 0.06
C MET A 66 -6.15 4.92 1.18
N SER A 67 -5.29 5.79 1.71
CA SER A 67 -5.70 6.78 2.72
C SER A 67 -6.74 7.75 2.16
N LEU A 68 -6.54 8.24 0.95
CA LEU A 68 -7.47 9.16 0.30
C LEU A 68 -8.84 8.52 0.05
N ILE A 69 -8.89 7.26 -0.40
CA ILE A 69 -10.15 6.52 -0.57
C ILE A 69 -10.90 6.41 0.75
N ILE A 70 -10.21 5.97 1.81
CA ILE A 70 -10.82 5.76 3.12
C ILE A 70 -11.32 7.09 3.69
N LEU A 71 -10.49 8.14 3.69
CA LEU A 71 -10.87 9.45 4.21
C LEU A 71 -12.00 10.10 3.39
N SER A 72 -11.97 9.96 2.06
CA SER A 72 -13.04 10.44 1.19
C SER A 72 -14.37 9.77 1.50
N SER A 73 -14.33 8.46 1.74
CA SER A 73 -15.53 7.70 2.14
C SER A 73 -16.10 8.18 3.47
N PHE A 74 -15.23 8.45 4.44
CA PHE A 74 -15.65 8.97 5.75
C PHE A 74 -16.17 10.41 5.68
N ASN A 75 -15.67 11.23 4.74
CA ASN A 75 -16.07 12.63 4.58
C ASN A 75 -17.56 12.82 4.23
N ASN A 76 -18.22 11.76 3.79
CA ASN A 76 -19.66 11.77 3.56
C ASN A 76 -20.48 11.79 4.86
N ASN A 77 -19.86 11.60 6.03
CA ASN A 77 -20.51 11.63 7.33
C ASN A 77 -19.70 12.49 8.32
N THR A 78 -20.12 13.76 8.44
CA THR A 78 -19.44 14.75 9.29
C THR A 78 -19.47 14.38 10.78
N GLU A 79 -20.53 13.74 11.24
CA GLU A 79 -20.63 13.26 12.62
C GLU A 79 -19.61 12.16 12.89
N PHE A 80 -19.53 11.17 12.01
CA PHE A 80 -18.54 10.09 12.12
C PHE A 80 -17.11 10.64 12.16
N ILE A 81 -16.77 11.61 11.29
CA ILE A 81 -15.46 12.25 11.32
C ILE A 81 -15.22 12.97 12.64
N SER A 82 -16.18 13.78 13.10
CA SER A 82 -16.01 14.59 14.32
C SER A 82 -15.74 13.72 15.55
N GLN A 83 -16.37 12.55 15.62
CA GLN A 83 -16.21 11.59 16.72
C GLN A 83 -14.92 10.77 16.63
N ASN A 84 -14.42 10.51 15.43
CA ASN A 84 -13.35 9.51 15.21
C ASN A 84 -12.03 10.07 14.71
N LYS A 85 -11.95 11.30 14.18
CA LYS A 85 -10.73 11.86 13.57
C LYS A 85 -9.48 11.77 14.44
N GLU A 86 -9.63 11.85 15.75
CA GLU A 86 -8.53 11.77 16.71
C GLU A 86 -7.88 10.36 16.74
N ASN A 87 -8.60 9.33 16.27
CA ASN A 87 -8.13 7.96 16.30
C ASN A 87 -7.12 7.65 15.18
N TRP A 88 -7.13 8.38 14.08
CA TRP A 88 -6.20 8.18 12.96
C TRP A 88 -5.22 9.34 12.73
N ILE A 89 -5.51 10.52 13.28
CA ILE A 89 -4.56 11.64 13.23
C ILE A 89 -3.66 11.58 14.46
N SER A 90 -2.44 11.06 14.30
CA SER A 90 -1.46 11.05 15.39
C SER A 90 -1.06 12.48 15.80
N LYS A 91 -0.54 12.64 17.03
CA LYS A 91 -0.03 13.94 17.51
C LYS A 91 1.04 14.52 16.56
N GLU A 92 1.85 13.67 15.97
CA GLU A 92 2.89 14.06 15.01
C GLU A 92 2.30 14.61 13.71
N LEU A 93 1.20 14.02 13.23
CA LEU A 93 0.49 14.50 12.07
C LEU A 93 -0.23 15.83 12.33
N LYS A 94 -0.71 16.08 13.57
CA LYS A 94 -1.33 17.35 13.94
C LYS A 94 -0.36 18.54 13.88
N HIS A 95 0.89 18.34 14.29
CA HIS A 95 1.86 19.45 14.45
C HIS A 95 2.62 19.80 13.18
N LYS A 96 2.70 18.93 12.18
CA LYS A 96 3.63 19.10 11.05
C LYS A 96 3.01 19.60 9.75
N LYS A 97 1.71 19.97 9.73
CA LYS A 97 1.07 20.27 8.44
C LYS A 97 1.53 19.27 7.36
N TRP A 98 1.52 17.99 7.72
CA TRP A 98 2.08 16.88 6.94
C TRP A 98 1.53 16.83 5.51
N TYR A 99 0.31 17.32 5.30
CA TYR A 99 -0.36 17.44 4.00
C TYR A 99 0.29 18.50 3.08
N GLU A 100 1.02 19.49 3.64
CA GLU A 100 1.71 20.50 2.82
C GLU A 100 3.05 19.99 2.26
N LYS A 101 3.66 19.04 2.96
CA LYS A 101 4.91 18.37 2.55
C LYS A 101 4.76 16.87 2.76
N SER A 102 3.80 16.28 2.04
CA SER A 102 3.53 14.85 2.15
C SER A 102 4.77 14.05 1.75
N SER A 103 5.16 13.15 2.63
CA SER A 103 6.26 12.21 2.39
C SER A 103 5.72 10.77 2.43
N PHE A 104 6.46 9.85 1.87
CA PHE A 104 6.12 8.42 1.96
C PHE A 104 5.87 8.00 3.42
N GLY A 105 6.78 8.37 4.35
CA GLY A 105 6.61 8.08 5.78
C GLY A 105 5.34 8.70 6.38
N GLY A 106 4.96 9.90 5.96
CA GLY A 106 3.72 10.57 6.41
C GLY A 106 2.46 9.84 5.96
N TRP A 107 2.39 9.48 4.67
CA TRP A 107 1.27 8.69 4.13
C TRP A 107 1.20 7.29 4.71
N ASN A 108 2.36 6.65 4.89
CA ASN A 108 2.43 5.32 5.50
C ASN A 108 1.96 5.33 6.96
N ASN A 109 2.33 6.35 7.73
CA ASN A 109 1.85 6.54 9.12
C ASN A 109 0.32 6.73 9.15
N LEU A 110 -0.22 7.60 8.29
CA LEU A 110 -1.67 7.81 8.20
C LEU A 110 -2.40 6.51 7.82
N PHE A 111 -1.94 5.81 6.78
CA PHE A 111 -2.55 4.55 6.36
C PHE A 111 -2.47 3.48 7.46
N SER A 112 -1.37 3.39 8.17
CA SER A 112 -1.20 2.49 9.32
C SER A 112 -2.23 2.76 10.42
N ASN A 113 -2.44 4.05 10.75
CA ASN A 113 -3.44 4.45 11.76
C ASN A 113 -4.88 4.16 11.29
N LEU A 114 -5.20 4.46 10.03
CA LEU A 114 -6.49 4.12 9.42
C LEU A 114 -6.73 2.61 9.40
N SER A 115 -5.71 1.82 9.01
CA SER A 115 -5.75 0.36 9.03
C SER A 115 -6.02 -0.20 10.43
N LYS A 116 -5.32 0.34 11.45
CA LYS A 116 -5.53 -0.05 12.84
C LYS A 116 -6.95 0.31 13.31
N PHE A 117 -7.41 1.51 13.00
CA PHE A 117 -8.75 1.97 13.31
C PHE A 117 -9.82 1.05 12.67
N LEU A 118 -9.72 0.81 11.37
CA LEU A 118 -10.65 -0.08 10.65
C LEU A 118 -10.67 -1.49 11.25
N ARG A 119 -9.51 -2.05 11.57
CA ARG A 119 -9.39 -3.39 12.15
C ARG A 119 -10.12 -3.53 13.49
N VAL A 120 -10.10 -2.48 14.31
CA VAL A 120 -10.80 -2.48 15.60
C VAL A 120 -12.30 -2.33 15.39
N LYS A 121 -12.70 -1.36 14.56
CA LYS A 121 -14.09 -0.94 14.39
C LYS A 121 -14.93 -1.91 13.57
N ILE A 122 -14.35 -2.55 12.55
CA ILE A 122 -15.08 -3.52 11.70
C ILE A 122 -15.53 -4.76 12.50
N ASN A 123 -14.82 -5.10 13.57
CA ASN A 123 -15.19 -6.23 14.43
C ASN A 123 -16.32 -5.90 15.42
N ASP A 124 -16.66 -4.63 15.60
CA ASP A 124 -17.86 -4.21 16.33
C ASP A 124 -19.09 -4.31 15.43
N PRO A 125 -20.16 -5.02 15.83
CA PRO A 125 -21.33 -5.21 14.95
C PRO A 125 -22.01 -3.92 14.49
N LYS A 126 -22.09 -2.90 15.36
CA LYS A 126 -22.74 -1.61 15.04
C LYS A 126 -21.82 -0.72 14.23
N GLU A 127 -20.57 -0.55 14.66
CA GLU A 127 -19.61 0.31 13.99
C GLU A 127 -19.16 -0.29 12.66
N GLY A 128 -19.06 -1.62 12.57
CA GLY A 128 -18.73 -2.34 11.35
C GLY A 128 -19.76 -2.14 10.25
N GLU A 129 -21.06 -2.12 10.58
CA GLU A 129 -22.12 -1.81 9.62
C GLU A 129 -22.03 -0.37 9.09
N ILE A 130 -21.76 0.59 9.99
CA ILE A 130 -21.57 2.00 9.62
C ILE A 130 -20.36 2.12 8.67
N ILE A 131 -19.21 1.53 9.02
CA ILE A 131 -17.99 1.59 8.20
C ILE A 131 -18.22 0.93 6.84
N ASN A 132 -18.85 -0.25 6.79
CA ASN A 132 -19.15 -0.92 5.53
C ASN A 132 -20.06 -0.07 4.64
N THR A 133 -21.01 0.65 5.23
CA THR A 133 -21.91 1.57 4.50
C THR A 133 -21.13 2.77 3.97
N LEU A 134 -20.28 3.39 4.80
CA LEU A 134 -19.45 4.53 4.41
C LEU A 134 -18.48 4.18 3.29
N LEU A 135 -17.87 2.98 3.36
CA LEU A 135 -16.97 2.48 2.32
C LEU A 135 -17.71 1.98 1.06
N GLY A 136 -19.04 2.10 0.99
CA GLY A 136 -19.84 1.69 -0.17
C GLY A 136 -19.98 0.18 -0.31
N LYS A 137 -20.01 -0.56 0.79
CA LYS A 137 -20.10 -2.03 0.87
C LYS A 137 -19.00 -2.71 0.04
N PRO A 138 -17.75 -2.51 0.38
CA PRO A 138 -16.62 -3.02 -0.37
C PRO A 138 -16.55 -4.56 -0.31
N SER A 139 -15.79 -5.16 -1.21
CA SER A 139 -15.54 -6.60 -1.15
C SER A 139 -14.75 -6.98 0.12
N ASN A 140 -14.92 -8.22 0.58
CA ASN A 140 -14.14 -8.75 1.71
C ASN A 140 -12.62 -8.66 1.45
N HIS A 141 -12.17 -8.86 0.21
CA HIS A 141 -10.76 -8.73 -0.16
C HIS A 141 -10.21 -7.32 0.03
N PHE A 142 -11.01 -6.28 -0.24
CA PHE A 142 -10.60 -4.90 0.05
C PHE A 142 -10.43 -4.69 1.56
N ILE A 143 -11.42 -5.13 2.34
CA ILE A 143 -11.37 -5.01 3.82
C ILE A 143 -10.16 -5.77 4.38
N GLU A 144 -9.95 -7.01 3.95
CA GLU A 144 -8.77 -7.80 4.34
C GLU A 144 -7.48 -7.06 4.00
N PHE A 145 -7.36 -6.55 2.79
CA PHE A 145 -6.17 -5.82 2.35
C PHE A 145 -5.88 -4.60 3.23
N VAL A 146 -6.87 -3.72 3.45
CA VAL A 146 -6.66 -2.48 4.21
C VAL A 146 -6.51 -2.68 5.72
N THR A 147 -6.92 -3.85 6.23
CA THR A 147 -6.79 -4.18 7.66
C THR A 147 -5.63 -5.11 7.98
N LYS A 148 -4.97 -5.70 6.98
CA LYS A 148 -3.93 -6.70 7.15
C LYS A 148 -2.63 -6.10 7.66
N LYS A 149 -2.09 -6.62 8.79
CA LYS A 149 -0.86 -6.11 9.41
C LYS A 149 0.35 -6.29 8.50
N GLU A 150 0.40 -7.37 7.75
CA GLU A 150 1.48 -7.70 6.82
C GLU A 150 1.64 -6.64 5.73
N VAL A 151 0.53 -6.06 5.23
CA VAL A 151 0.57 -4.95 4.27
C VAL A 151 1.29 -3.75 4.87
N ILE A 152 0.96 -3.39 6.11
CA ILE A 152 1.61 -2.28 6.82
C ILE A 152 3.10 -2.56 7.07
N ASN A 153 3.44 -3.79 7.46
CA ASN A 153 4.84 -4.18 7.68
C ASN A 153 5.66 -4.07 6.38
N ILE A 154 5.15 -4.58 5.26
CA ILE A 154 5.79 -4.44 3.95
C ILE A 154 6.01 -2.97 3.58
N LEU A 155 5.01 -2.11 3.79
CA LEU A 155 5.12 -0.68 3.50
C LEU A 155 6.18 0.01 4.38
N ASN A 156 6.29 -0.37 5.67
CA ASN A 156 7.34 0.12 6.56
C ASN A 156 8.72 -0.31 6.07
N ASP A 157 8.90 -1.59 5.76
CA ASP A 157 10.15 -2.15 5.27
C ASP A 157 10.59 -1.43 3.97
N VAL A 158 9.68 -1.24 3.02
CA VAL A 158 9.96 -0.53 1.77
C VAL A 158 10.33 0.94 2.04
N CYS A 159 9.65 1.60 2.98
CA CYS A 159 9.99 2.97 3.39
C CYS A 159 11.42 3.07 3.90
N ASP A 160 11.84 2.12 4.75
CA ASP A 160 13.18 2.05 5.31
C ASP A 160 14.23 1.76 4.22
N TYR A 161 13.96 0.81 3.32
CA TYR A 161 14.84 0.52 2.18
C TYR A 161 15.00 1.73 1.26
N ARG A 162 13.92 2.41 0.93
CA ARG A 162 13.95 3.62 0.11
C ARG A 162 14.77 4.73 0.75
N ASN A 163 14.64 4.93 2.06
CA ASN A 163 15.40 5.95 2.79
C ASN A 163 16.90 5.64 2.81
N LYS A 164 17.28 4.38 3.06
CA LYS A 164 18.66 3.91 2.96
C LYS A 164 19.22 4.10 1.54
N TRP A 165 18.46 3.74 0.53
CA TRP A 165 18.88 3.85 -0.86
C TRP A 165 19.08 5.31 -1.31
N LYS A 166 18.20 6.26 -0.89
CA LYS A 166 18.35 7.69 -1.17
C LYS A 166 19.45 8.36 -0.34
N GLY A 167 19.78 7.83 0.82
CA GLY A 167 20.82 8.39 1.70
C GLY A 167 22.25 8.02 1.27
N HIS A 168 22.41 7.12 0.29
CA HIS A 168 23.69 6.67 -0.23
C HIS A 168 23.95 7.08 -1.71
N GLY A 169 23.10 7.93 -2.28
CA GLY A 169 23.17 8.42 -3.66
C GLY A 169 23.42 9.91 -3.76
#